data_0a3c868e2d91e67e210859a6c4cd8ec5
#
_entry.id   0a3c868e2d91e67e210859a6c4cd8ec5
#
_cell.length_a   1.000
_cell.length_b   1.000
_cell.length_c   1.000
_cell.angle_alpha   90.00
_cell.angle_beta   90.00
_cell.angle_gamma   90.00
#
_symmetry.space_group_name_H-M   'P 1'
#
loop_
_entity.id
_entity.type
_entity.pdbx_description
1 polymer ?
#
loop_
_entity_poly.entity_id
_entity_poly.type
_entity_poly.pdbx_seq_one_letter_code
_entity_poly.pdbx_strand_id
1 'polypeptide(L)'
;MAEKLLKALTLKEIERIFTITDALGISREALVIPLRTETPGRIGILKSGKLEIVVERDTDFDQWLSHLEPELRALTNPAQD
;
A
#
# COMPACT_ATOMS: atom_id res chain seq x y z
N MET A 1 19.48 -15.98 4.20
CA MET A 1 19.01 -15.66 4.26
C MET A 1 17.99 -15.41 3.96
N ALA A 2 17.45 -15.46 3.87
CA ALA A 2 16.28 -15.43 3.62
C ALA A 2 15.46 -14.47 4.13
N GLU A 3 15.90 -13.41 4.40
CA GLU A 3 15.18 -12.46 4.93
C GLU A 3 14.20 -12.00 4.00
N LYS A 4 13.02 -12.21 4.09
CA LYS A 4 11.99 -11.70 3.29
C LYS A 4 11.36 -10.46 3.76
N LEU A 5 11.70 -9.99 4.92
CA LEU A 5 11.10 -8.78 5.46
C LEU A 5 11.75 -7.56 4.84
N LEU A 6 10.95 -6.56 4.53
CA LEU A 6 11.45 -5.35 3.89
C LEU A 6 11.68 -4.28 4.92
N LYS A 7 12.84 -3.67 4.92
CA LYS A 7 13.07 -2.53 5.78
C LYS A 7 12.84 -1.24 5.02
N ALA A 8 12.98 -1.28 3.72
CA ALA A 8 12.72 -0.12 2.88
C ALA A 8 12.21 -0.62 1.56
N LEU A 9 11.38 0.15 0.90
CA LEU A 9 10.82 -0.24 -0.38
C LEU A 9 11.79 0.10 -1.49
N THR A 10 11.85 -0.77 -2.47
CA THR A 10 12.60 -0.50 -3.68
C THR A 10 11.63 -0.06 -4.75
N LEU A 11 12.18 0.43 -5.86
CA LEU A 11 11.33 0.85 -6.96
C LEU A 11 10.48 -0.29 -7.47
N LYS A 12 11.00 -1.49 -7.46
CA LYS A 12 10.25 -2.62 -7.94
C LYS A 12 9.01 -2.87 -7.11
N GLU A 13 9.12 -2.78 -5.81
CA GLU A 13 7.96 -2.97 -4.95
C GLU A 13 6.96 -1.84 -5.14
N ILE A 14 7.45 -0.62 -5.29
CA ILE A 14 6.55 0.50 -5.49
C ILE A 14 5.79 0.34 -6.80
N GLU A 15 6.44 -0.14 -7.83
CA GLU A 15 5.76 -0.36 -9.09
C GLU A 15 4.68 -1.41 -8.97
N ARG A 16 4.89 -2.41 -8.13
CA ARG A 16 3.85 -3.41 -7.92
C ARG A 16 2.64 -2.82 -7.20
N ILE A 17 2.88 -1.91 -6.27
CA ILE A 17 1.78 -1.21 -5.62
C ILE A 17 1.03 -0.36 -6.64
N PHE A 18 1.76 0.34 -7.50
CA PHE A 18 1.13 1.18 -8.51
C PHE A 18 0.29 0.35 -9.48
N THR A 19 0.69 -0.88 -9.77
CA THR A 19 -0.11 -1.72 -10.64
C THR A 19 -1.51 -1.91 -10.05
N ILE A 20 -1.59 -2.08 -8.76
CA ILE A 20 -2.89 -2.26 -8.10
C ILE A 20 -3.65 -0.94 -8.05
N THR A 21 -2.98 0.14 -7.64
CA THR A 21 -3.68 1.41 -7.51
C THR A 21 -4.11 1.95 -8.86
N ASP A 22 -3.30 1.73 -9.91
CA ASP A 22 -3.71 2.15 -11.24
C ASP A 22 -4.95 1.37 -11.69
N ALA A 23 -4.99 0.07 -11.40
CA ALA A 23 -6.13 -0.74 -11.78
C ALA A 23 -7.40 -0.30 -11.07
N LEU A 24 -7.27 0.28 -9.89
CA LEU A 24 -8.42 0.77 -9.15
C LEU A 24 -8.77 2.22 -9.50
N GLY A 25 -8.02 2.81 -10.41
CA GLY A 25 -8.31 4.19 -10.81
C GLY A 25 -7.81 5.24 -9.84
N ILE A 26 -6.88 4.90 -8.98
CA ILE A 26 -6.35 5.84 -8.00
C ILE A 26 -5.15 6.55 -8.60
N SER A 27 -5.21 7.87 -8.66
CA SER A 27 -4.11 8.64 -9.22
C SER A 27 -2.88 8.51 -8.35
N ARG A 28 -1.72 8.38 -8.97
CA ARG A 28 -0.48 8.29 -8.21
C ARG A 28 -0.22 9.56 -7.42
N GLU A 29 -0.71 10.69 -7.89
CA GLU A 29 -0.54 11.94 -7.17
C GLU A 29 -1.33 11.96 -5.89
N ALA A 30 -2.32 11.11 -5.76
CA ALA A 30 -3.12 11.04 -4.56
C ALA A 30 -2.54 10.07 -3.54
N LEU A 31 -1.35 9.52 -3.80
CA LEU A 31 -0.77 8.52 -2.93
C LEU A 31 0.43 9.06 -2.17
N VAL A 32 0.59 8.61 -0.94
CA VAL A 32 1.78 8.87 -0.15
C VAL A 32 2.26 7.50 0.29
N ILE A 33 3.41 7.07 -0.21
CA ILE A 33 3.95 5.76 0.11
C ILE A 33 5.33 5.97 0.70
N PRO A 34 5.44 5.99 2.03
CA PRO A 34 6.76 6.15 2.63
C PRO A 34 7.65 4.98 2.23
N LEU A 35 8.91 5.26 2.05
CA LEU A 35 9.81 4.22 1.63
C LEU A 35 10.15 3.26 2.77
N ARG A 36 9.99 3.68 4.01
CA ARG A 36 10.26 2.78 5.11
C ARG A 36 9.04 1.94 5.40
N THR A 37 9.27 0.75 5.91
CA THR A 37 8.18 -0.13 6.32
C THR A 37 8.03 -0.05 7.84
N GLU A 38 6.89 -0.41 8.34
CA GLU A 38 6.60 -0.36 9.76
C GLU A 38 5.80 -1.57 10.17
N THR A 39 5.77 -1.84 11.47
CA THR A 39 4.92 -2.88 11.98
C THR A 39 4.14 -2.31 13.16
N PRO A 40 2.83 -2.30 13.06
CA PRO A 40 2.08 -2.77 11.91
C PRO A 40 2.11 -1.74 10.77
N GLY A 41 1.94 -2.22 9.57
CA GLY A 41 1.72 -1.32 8.45
C GLY A 41 0.32 -0.75 8.55
N ARG A 42 0.00 0.18 7.67
CA ARG A 42 -1.34 0.74 7.71
C ARG A 42 -1.68 1.39 6.38
N ILE A 43 -2.96 1.55 6.16
CA ILE A 43 -3.47 2.18 4.97
C ILE A 43 -4.58 3.10 5.44
N GLY A 44 -4.54 4.35 5.07
CA GLY A 44 -5.56 5.29 5.52
C GLY A 44 -5.54 6.58 4.73
N ILE A 45 -6.49 7.44 5.02
CA ILE A 45 -6.62 8.71 4.33
C ILE A 45 -6.08 9.80 5.24
N LEU A 46 -5.14 10.58 4.71
CA LEU A 46 -4.52 11.65 5.46
C LEU A 46 -5.42 12.87 5.49
N LYS A 47 -5.10 13.80 6.38
CA LYS A 47 -5.87 15.02 6.45
C LYS A 47 -5.87 15.78 5.14
N SER A 48 -4.81 15.62 4.35
CA SER A 48 -4.73 16.31 3.07
C SER A 48 -5.67 15.69 2.04
N GLY A 49 -6.27 14.56 2.36
CA GLY A 49 -7.10 13.84 1.39
C GLY A 49 -6.36 12.80 0.62
N LYS A 50 -5.04 12.74 0.78
CA LYS A 50 -4.26 11.74 0.08
C LYS A 50 -4.31 10.40 0.80
N LEU A 51 -4.07 9.35 0.08
CA LEU A 51 -4.10 8.00 0.62
C LEU A 51 -2.69 7.60 1.03
N GLU A 52 -2.50 7.23 2.28
CA GLU A 52 -1.20 6.80 2.75
C GLU A 52 -1.15 5.28 2.80
N ILE A 53 -0.07 4.70 2.28
CA ILE A 53 0.13 3.27 2.31
C ILE A 53 1.47 3.01 2.96
N VAL A 54 1.45 2.46 4.18
CA VAL A 54 2.67 2.12 4.90
C VAL A 54 2.76 0.60 4.89
N VAL A 55 3.76 0.07 4.24
CA VAL A 55 3.89 -1.36 4.02
C VAL A 55 4.27 -2.07 5.31
N GLU A 56 3.63 -3.20 5.57
CA GLU A 56 3.90 -3.98 6.76
C GLU A 56 5.29 -4.61 6.69
N ARG A 57 6.06 -4.47 7.77
CA ARG A 57 7.41 -4.97 7.77
C ARG A 57 7.49 -6.45 8.09
N ASP A 58 6.61 -6.96 8.93
CA ASP A 58 6.69 -8.31 9.42
C ASP A 58 5.98 -9.37 8.60
N THR A 59 5.50 -9.00 7.43
CA THR A 59 4.80 -9.92 6.54
C THR A 59 5.50 -9.91 5.20
N ASP A 60 5.61 -11.09 4.59
CA ASP A 60 6.17 -11.16 3.25
C ASP A 60 5.45 -10.17 2.34
N PHE A 61 6.19 -9.48 1.48
CA PHE A 61 5.62 -8.44 0.65
C PHE A 61 4.51 -8.98 -0.27
N ASP A 62 4.72 -10.14 -0.85
CA ASP A 62 3.69 -10.66 -1.75
C ASP A 62 2.41 -10.97 -1.01
N GLN A 63 2.52 -11.47 0.21
CA GLN A 63 1.34 -11.77 0.99
C GLN A 63 0.64 -10.48 1.40
N TRP A 64 1.40 -9.47 1.81
CA TRP A 64 0.82 -8.18 2.15
C TRP A 64 0.13 -7.58 0.92
N LEU A 65 0.77 -7.68 -0.23
CA LEU A 65 0.23 -7.10 -1.45
C LEU A 65 -1.11 -7.75 -1.82
N SER A 66 -1.27 -9.04 -1.51
CA SER A 66 -2.52 -9.72 -1.85
C SER A 66 -3.70 -9.19 -1.07
N HIS A 67 -3.46 -8.52 0.07
CA HIS A 67 -4.53 -7.93 0.85
C HIS A 67 -4.73 -6.45 0.52
N LEU A 68 -3.86 -5.87 -0.29
CA LEU A 68 -3.90 -4.44 -0.54
C LEU A 68 -5.12 -4.04 -1.32
N GLU A 69 -5.45 -4.77 -2.37
CA GLU A 69 -6.54 -4.37 -3.23
C GLU A 69 -7.88 -4.33 -2.50
N PRO A 70 -8.26 -5.37 -1.74
CA PRO A 70 -9.54 -5.29 -1.05
C PRO A 70 -9.57 -4.18 -0.01
N GLU A 71 -8.45 -3.89 0.64
CA GLU A 71 -8.45 -2.83 1.60
C GLU A 71 -8.57 -1.47 0.93
N LEU A 72 -7.95 -1.29 -0.23
CA LEU A 72 -8.07 -0.04 -0.94
C LEU A 72 -9.48 0.14 -1.48
N ARG A 73 -10.11 -0.93 -1.92
CA ARG A 73 -11.47 -0.81 -2.37
C ARG A 73 -12.39 -0.39 -1.24
N ALA A 74 -12.17 -0.91 -0.06
CA ALA A 74 -13.00 -0.52 1.08
C ALA A 74 -12.83 0.94 1.43
N LEU A 75 -11.61 1.47 1.29
CA LEU A 75 -11.39 2.86 1.61
C LEU A 75 -11.88 3.80 0.52
N THR A 76 -11.79 3.41 -0.73
CA THR A 76 -12.09 4.34 -1.81
C THR A 76 -13.51 4.18 -2.31
N ASN A 77 -14.21 3.13 -1.88
CA ASN A 77 -15.60 2.94 -2.25
C ASN A 77 -16.45 2.62 -1.10
N PRO A 78 -16.36 3.39 -0.01
CA PRO A 78 -17.09 3.03 1.18
C PRO A 78 -18.58 3.13 1.01
N ALA A 79 -19.03 3.90 0.07
CA ALA A 79 -20.41 4.12 -0.02
C ALA A 79 -21.08 3.17 -0.92
N GLN A 80 -20.41 2.22 -1.30
CA GLN A 80 -20.99 1.37 -2.10
C GLN A 80 -22.05 0.67 -1.57
N ASP A 81 -22.26 0.57 -0.57
CA ASP A 81 -23.27 -0.09 -0.03
C ASP A 81 -24.40 0.30 -0.32
#